data_d6890d63f57593bf7c93501b5aa81cc3
#
_entry.id   d6890d63f57593bf7c93501b5aa81cc3
#
_cell.length_a   1.000
_cell.length_b   1.000
_cell.length_c   1.000
_cell.angle_alpha   90.00
_cell.angle_beta   90.00
_cell.angle_gamma   90.00
#
_symmetry.space_group_name_H-M   'P 1'
#
loop_
_entity.id
_entity.type
_entity.pdbx_description
1 polymer ?
#
loop_
_entity_poly.entity_id
_entity_poly.type
_entity_poly.pdbx_seq_one_letter_code
_entity_poly.pdbx_strand_id
1 'polypeptide(L)'
;MIKRFFSVSVATLLSVVVPAQTKQWTLQECLDYALQNNITLQRAKLQQQSAQEDLKQSKTALLPSLSASTNQSVGYRPWQDAGTTTVTNGTVNAKVDKTYYNGSYGLNAQWTVWNGNRNRNQVKLNQLTAAQAELEAQETANSIQEKIAQLYVQILYLTEAVKVSEESLKTAQKNEERGKEMVGVGKMSKADLAQLTAQRTTDEYNIVNAQTQVKNCKLQLKQLLEITGDTEFDVVIPTTTDEQALAEVPSLMSVYEQALVSRPEIQSAQMGVKSSDLSIAIAKAGKLPTVNMTAGVGTSSNSLSNNGWGNQIKNNFDASAGVSVSIPLFDQRQTKTNVNKARIQRETSLLALQDEQKQLYQTIENYWLDATSNQQKFRAAQATVDSEQQSYDLLQEKFNVGLTNIVELMTGKDKLLQAEQNRLQSKYLTILNLQMLKFYEGRPTPDPSL
;
A
#
# COMPACT_ATOMS: atom_id res chain seq x y z
N MET A 1 18.44 -67.11 2.04
CA MET A 1 17.01 -67.46 2.01
C MET A 1 16.27 -66.68 3.05
N ILE A 2 15.51 -65.66 2.67
CA ILE A 2 14.33 -65.17 3.40
C ILE A 2 13.61 -64.21 2.39
N LYS A 3 12.47 -64.72 1.88
CA LYS A 3 11.52 -63.99 1.04
C LYS A 3 10.75 -63.00 1.91
N ARG A 4 10.78 -61.72 1.62
CA ARG A 4 9.82 -60.75 2.17
C ARG A 4 8.72 -60.49 1.16
N PHE A 5 7.51 -60.89 1.52
CA PHE A 5 6.26 -60.56 0.84
C PHE A 5 5.96 -59.07 1.00
N PHE A 6 5.81 -58.36 -0.10
CA PHE A 6 5.26 -56.98 -0.14
C PHE A 6 3.76 -57.09 -0.39
N SER A 7 2.95 -56.84 0.64
CA SER A 7 1.50 -56.66 0.50
C SER A 7 1.24 -55.24 0.05
N VAL A 8 0.79 -55.06 -1.20
CA VAL A 8 0.31 -53.79 -1.72
C VAL A 8 -1.16 -53.65 -1.32
N SER A 9 -1.45 -52.86 -0.30
CA SER A 9 -2.81 -52.41 0.03
C SER A 9 -3.19 -51.26 -0.89
N VAL A 10 -4.07 -51.52 -1.85
CA VAL A 10 -4.73 -50.49 -2.66
C VAL A 10 -5.78 -49.80 -1.79
N ALA A 11 -5.45 -48.64 -1.24
CA ALA A 11 -6.40 -47.75 -0.61
C ALA A 11 -7.14 -46.96 -1.70
N THR A 12 -8.37 -47.38 -2.00
CA THR A 12 -9.30 -46.59 -2.83
C THR A 12 -9.69 -45.32 -2.07
N LEU A 13 -9.08 -44.22 -2.43
CA LEU A 13 -9.51 -42.87 -2.03
C LEU A 13 -10.85 -42.55 -2.74
N LEU A 14 -11.96 -42.78 -2.03
CA LEU A 14 -13.24 -42.13 -2.39
C LEU A 14 -13.07 -40.62 -2.19
N SER A 15 -12.81 -39.89 -3.25
CA SER A 15 -12.95 -38.46 -3.28
C SER A 15 -14.44 -38.12 -3.13
N VAL A 16 -14.85 -37.80 -1.91
CA VAL A 16 -16.12 -37.13 -1.63
C VAL A 16 -15.99 -35.76 -2.26
N VAL A 17 -16.63 -35.58 -3.42
CA VAL A 17 -16.86 -34.24 -3.99
C VAL A 17 -17.89 -33.58 -3.08
N VAL A 18 -17.38 -32.89 -2.05
CA VAL A 18 -18.18 -31.92 -1.29
C VAL A 18 -18.45 -30.78 -2.27
N PRO A 19 -19.73 -30.46 -2.59
CA PRO A 19 -20.02 -29.26 -3.35
C PRO A 19 -19.35 -28.09 -2.60
N ALA A 20 -18.44 -27.39 -3.24
CA ALA A 20 -17.82 -26.20 -2.68
C ALA A 20 -18.95 -25.22 -2.42
N GLN A 21 -19.41 -25.11 -1.18
CA GLN A 21 -20.27 -24.01 -0.77
C GLN A 21 -19.49 -22.74 -1.08
N THR A 22 -20.07 -21.89 -1.90
CA THR A 22 -19.51 -20.56 -2.21
C THR A 22 -19.28 -19.85 -0.88
N LYS A 23 -18.02 -19.68 -0.50
CA LYS A 23 -17.69 -18.97 0.73
C LYS A 23 -18.16 -17.53 0.56
N GLN A 24 -19.13 -17.12 1.37
CA GLN A 24 -19.54 -15.72 1.48
C GLN A 24 -18.62 -15.02 2.47
N TRP A 25 -18.05 -13.91 2.04
CA TRP A 25 -17.08 -13.13 2.80
C TRP A 25 -17.76 -12.00 3.55
N THR A 26 -17.53 -11.92 4.86
CA THR A 26 -17.88 -10.74 5.65
C THR A 26 -16.86 -9.62 5.39
N LEU A 27 -17.22 -8.38 5.69
CA LEU A 27 -16.31 -7.25 5.57
C LEU A 27 -15.04 -7.47 6.41
N GLN A 28 -15.18 -7.96 7.66
CA GLN A 28 -14.03 -8.24 8.53
C GLN A 28 -13.11 -9.31 7.93
N GLU A 29 -13.66 -10.40 7.39
CA GLU A 29 -12.86 -11.42 6.72
C GLU A 29 -12.11 -10.87 5.49
N CYS A 30 -12.74 -9.97 4.72
CA CYS A 30 -12.09 -9.29 3.60
C CYS A 30 -10.90 -8.44 4.07
N LEU A 31 -11.08 -7.68 5.16
CA LEU A 31 -10.03 -6.85 5.74
C LEU A 31 -8.87 -7.69 6.25
N ASP A 32 -9.14 -8.71 7.07
CA ASP A 32 -8.12 -9.57 7.65
C ASP A 32 -7.32 -10.31 6.56
N TYR A 33 -8.01 -10.79 5.53
CA TYR A 33 -7.38 -11.48 4.42
C TYR A 33 -6.50 -10.54 3.58
N ALA A 34 -6.97 -9.33 3.30
CA ALA A 34 -6.20 -8.33 2.56
C ALA A 34 -4.94 -7.90 3.33
N LEU A 35 -5.05 -7.66 4.64
CA LEU A 35 -3.90 -7.29 5.48
C LEU A 35 -2.81 -8.38 5.54
N GLN A 36 -3.17 -9.64 5.27
CA GLN A 36 -2.24 -10.76 5.21
C GLN A 36 -1.66 -10.98 3.80
N ASN A 37 -2.48 -10.82 2.76
CA ASN A 37 -2.15 -11.32 1.42
C ASN A 37 -1.89 -10.20 0.39
N ASN A 38 -2.33 -8.95 0.62
CA ASN A 38 -2.20 -7.90 -0.37
C ASN A 38 -0.73 -7.59 -0.70
N ILE A 39 -0.38 -7.69 -1.98
CA ILE A 39 0.99 -7.54 -2.49
C ILE A 39 1.55 -6.14 -2.21
N THR A 40 0.73 -5.10 -2.33
CA THR A 40 1.18 -3.71 -2.06
C THR A 40 1.58 -3.55 -0.61
N LEU A 41 0.81 -4.10 0.33
CA LEU A 41 1.14 -4.07 1.75
C LEU A 41 2.37 -4.93 2.08
N GLN A 42 2.51 -6.10 1.44
CA GLN A 42 3.72 -6.93 1.61
C GLN A 42 4.97 -6.18 1.13
N ARG A 43 4.89 -5.47 0.01
CA ARG A 43 6.00 -4.62 -0.48
C ARG A 43 6.33 -3.50 0.51
N ALA A 44 5.34 -2.83 1.10
CA ALA A 44 5.55 -1.81 2.12
C ALA A 44 6.23 -2.40 3.37
N LYS A 45 5.82 -3.59 3.84
CA LYS A 45 6.46 -4.31 4.94
C LYS A 45 7.91 -4.72 4.62
N LEU A 46 8.21 -5.12 3.39
CA LEU A 46 9.59 -5.40 2.97
C LEU A 46 10.44 -4.13 2.93
N GLN A 47 9.88 -2.99 2.53
CA GLN A 47 10.56 -1.70 2.59
C GLN A 47 10.86 -1.29 4.03
N GLN A 48 9.92 -1.53 4.97
CA GLN A 48 10.16 -1.34 6.42
C GLN A 48 11.32 -2.23 6.91
N GLN A 49 11.37 -3.50 6.50
CA GLN A 49 12.49 -4.39 6.86
C GLN A 49 13.83 -3.89 6.30
N SER A 50 13.84 -3.41 5.06
CA SER A 50 15.04 -2.80 4.46
C SER A 50 15.54 -1.61 5.28
N ALA A 51 14.65 -0.70 5.67
CA ALA A 51 15.00 0.45 6.50
C ALA A 51 15.51 0.04 7.90
N GLN A 52 15.02 -1.07 8.45
CA GLN A 52 15.55 -1.64 9.69
C GLN A 52 16.97 -2.19 9.53
N GLU A 53 17.29 -2.83 8.40
CA GLU A 53 18.65 -3.27 8.10
C GLU A 53 19.61 -2.08 7.92
N ASP A 54 19.19 -1.00 7.26
CA ASP A 54 19.96 0.24 7.15
C ASP A 54 20.24 0.85 8.52
N LEU A 55 19.28 0.80 9.44
CA LEU A 55 19.48 1.20 10.84
C LEU A 55 20.53 0.32 11.55
N LYS A 56 20.46 -1.01 11.38
CA LYS A 56 21.45 -1.93 11.95
C LYS A 56 22.84 -1.64 11.39
N GLN A 57 22.95 -1.46 10.08
CA GLN A 57 24.19 -1.11 9.40
C GLN A 57 24.78 0.21 9.95
N SER A 58 23.94 1.24 10.12
CA SER A 58 24.40 2.53 10.64
C SER A 58 24.90 2.45 12.08
N LYS A 59 24.32 1.58 12.92
CA LYS A 59 24.82 1.31 14.29
C LYS A 59 26.16 0.60 14.26
N THR A 60 26.35 -0.38 13.37
CA THR A 60 27.63 -1.09 13.23
C THR A 60 28.71 -0.23 12.60
N ALA A 61 28.36 0.81 11.82
CA ALA A 61 29.29 1.80 11.29
C ALA A 61 30.00 2.66 12.39
N LEU A 62 29.57 2.55 13.63
CA LEU A 62 30.28 3.11 14.80
C LEU A 62 31.42 2.22 15.28
N LEU A 63 31.53 0.98 14.82
CA LEU A 63 32.57 0.00 15.15
C LEU A 63 33.67 0.02 14.09
N PRO A 64 34.87 -0.51 14.40
CA PRO A 64 35.93 -0.67 13.40
C PRO A 64 35.53 -1.70 12.35
N SER A 65 35.88 -1.43 11.08
CA SER A 65 35.82 -2.41 9.99
C SER A 65 37.13 -3.19 9.95
N LEU A 66 37.06 -4.48 9.57
CA LEU A 66 38.22 -5.35 9.39
C LEU A 66 38.15 -5.92 7.97
N SER A 67 39.25 -5.83 7.24
CA SER A 67 39.37 -6.36 5.86
C SER A 67 40.66 -7.15 5.70
N ALA A 68 40.58 -8.24 4.98
CA ALA A 68 41.74 -8.98 4.47
C ALA A 68 41.94 -8.65 3.01
N SER A 69 43.18 -8.42 2.61
CA SER A 69 43.53 -8.13 1.23
C SER A 69 44.76 -8.93 0.80
N THR A 70 44.75 -9.38 -0.44
CA THR A 70 45.89 -9.91 -1.10
C THR A 70 45.99 -9.31 -2.51
N ASN A 71 47.16 -8.89 -2.89
CA ASN A 71 47.45 -8.43 -4.24
C ASN A 71 48.57 -9.25 -4.83
N GLN A 72 48.34 -9.85 -5.98
CA GLN A 72 49.30 -10.66 -6.71
C GLN A 72 49.52 -10.01 -8.08
N SER A 73 50.74 -9.68 -8.39
CA SER A 73 51.09 -9.06 -9.67
C SER A 73 52.26 -9.72 -10.32
N VAL A 74 52.19 -9.85 -11.62
CA VAL A 74 53.29 -10.27 -12.52
C VAL A 74 53.65 -9.08 -13.38
N GLY A 75 54.92 -8.72 -13.41
CA GLY A 75 55.42 -7.66 -14.25
C GLY A 75 56.52 -8.18 -15.19
N TYR A 76 56.59 -7.61 -16.38
CA TYR A 76 57.64 -7.88 -17.38
C TYR A 76 58.34 -6.59 -17.79
N ARG A 77 59.69 -6.57 -17.68
CA ARG A 77 60.59 -5.42 -17.98
C ARG A 77 61.51 -5.76 -19.12
N PRO A 78 61.08 -5.63 -20.37
CA PRO A 78 61.83 -6.12 -21.56
C PRO A 78 63.19 -5.43 -21.74
N TRP A 79 63.34 -4.18 -21.27
CA TRP A 79 64.48 -3.33 -21.50
C TRP A 79 65.45 -3.26 -20.31
N GLN A 80 65.13 -3.93 -19.20
CA GLN A 80 65.98 -3.88 -18.00
C GLN A 80 66.88 -5.12 -17.91
N ASP A 81 68.15 -4.99 -18.27
CA ASP A 81 69.12 -6.08 -18.27
C ASP A 81 69.95 -6.13 -16.97
N ALA A 82 70.05 -5.02 -16.23
CA ALA A 82 70.79 -4.92 -14.96
C ALA A 82 70.10 -3.98 -13.97
N GLY A 83 70.16 -4.28 -12.69
CA GLY A 83 69.72 -3.46 -11.57
C GLY A 83 70.88 -3.02 -10.70
N THR A 84 70.81 -1.81 -10.14
CA THR A 84 71.81 -1.29 -9.20
C THR A 84 71.26 -1.38 -7.79
N THR A 85 71.95 -2.07 -6.87
CA THR A 85 71.63 -2.14 -5.46
C THR A 85 72.64 -1.42 -4.64
N THR A 86 72.25 -0.50 -3.76
CA THR A 86 73.14 0.18 -2.79
C THR A 86 73.43 -0.74 -1.65
N VAL A 87 74.68 -0.99 -1.37
CA VAL A 87 75.20 -1.72 -0.20
C VAL A 87 76.00 -0.78 0.65
N THR A 88 76.28 -1.14 1.90
CA THR A 88 76.92 -0.29 2.91
C THR A 88 78.24 0.37 2.44
N ASN A 89 78.94 -0.23 1.49
CA ASN A 89 80.23 0.25 0.96
C ASN A 89 80.23 0.48 -0.58
N GLY A 90 79.07 0.78 -1.20
CA GLY A 90 78.99 1.07 -2.62
C GLY A 90 77.76 0.55 -3.33
N THR A 91 77.83 0.50 -4.67
CA THR A 91 76.78 -0.02 -5.55
C THR A 91 77.20 -1.30 -6.21
N VAL A 92 76.34 -2.31 -6.25
CA VAL A 92 76.58 -3.56 -6.95
C VAL A 92 75.55 -3.68 -8.11
N ASN A 93 76.04 -3.96 -9.31
CA ASN A 93 75.20 -4.26 -10.42
C ASN A 93 74.86 -5.76 -10.42
N ALA A 94 73.57 -6.05 -10.39
CA ALA A 94 73.09 -7.42 -10.43
C ALA A 94 72.21 -7.63 -11.69
N LYS A 95 72.31 -8.83 -12.29
CA LYS A 95 71.35 -9.22 -13.36
C LYS A 95 69.95 -9.31 -12.78
N VAL A 96 69.00 -8.69 -13.44
CA VAL A 96 67.59 -8.64 -12.98
C VAL A 96 66.76 -9.51 -13.90
N ASP A 97 65.92 -10.37 -13.31
CA ASP A 97 64.94 -11.13 -14.10
C ASP A 97 63.95 -10.19 -14.77
N LYS A 98 63.75 -10.38 -16.09
CA LYS A 98 62.81 -9.56 -16.86
C LYS A 98 61.37 -9.75 -16.42
N THR A 99 61.02 -10.95 -15.98
CA THR A 99 59.70 -11.26 -15.41
C THR A 99 59.82 -11.32 -13.90
N TYR A 100 58.95 -10.58 -13.20
CA TYR A 100 58.95 -10.57 -11.73
C TYR A 100 57.53 -10.76 -11.22
N TYR A 101 57.42 -11.38 -10.08
CA TYR A 101 56.19 -11.62 -9.35
C TYR A 101 56.25 -10.90 -8.00
N ASN A 102 55.15 -10.18 -7.66
CA ASN A 102 54.99 -9.58 -6.35
C ASN A 102 53.70 -10.09 -5.72
N GLY A 103 53.78 -10.48 -4.48
CA GLY A 103 52.66 -10.83 -3.64
C GLY A 103 52.59 -9.96 -2.39
N SER A 104 51.46 -9.41 -2.05
CA SER A 104 51.22 -8.75 -0.78
C SER A 104 50.01 -9.33 -0.11
N TYR A 105 50.06 -9.43 1.22
CA TYR A 105 49.04 -10.01 2.06
C TYR A 105 48.85 -9.08 3.24
N GLY A 106 47.59 -8.72 3.58
CA GLY A 106 47.34 -7.79 4.70
C GLY A 106 46.01 -8.01 5.36
N LEU A 107 45.96 -7.73 6.65
CA LEU A 107 44.73 -7.51 7.43
C LEU A 107 44.76 -6.06 7.89
N ASN A 108 43.67 -5.33 7.57
CA ASN A 108 43.56 -3.90 7.89
C ASN A 108 42.29 -3.66 8.68
N ALA A 109 42.42 -2.96 9.80
CA ALA A 109 41.32 -2.44 10.60
C ALA A 109 41.26 -0.92 10.42
N GLN A 110 40.06 -0.39 10.22
CA GLN A 110 39.82 1.05 10.13
C GLN A 110 38.65 1.43 11.01
N TRP A 111 38.81 2.49 11.79
CA TRP A 111 37.78 3.00 12.67
C TRP A 111 37.72 4.51 12.65
N THR A 112 36.55 5.07 12.35
CA THR A 112 36.29 6.50 12.53
C THR A 112 35.82 6.73 13.96
N VAL A 113 36.74 7.15 14.81
CA VAL A 113 36.50 7.37 16.26
C VAL A 113 35.58 8.57 16.47
N TRP A 114 35.81 9.64 15.69
CA TRP A 114 35.01 10.86 15.79
C TRP A 114 35.03 11.63 14.46
N ASN A 115 33.87 12.15 14.05
CA ASN A 115 33.70 12.94 12.85
C ASN A 115 32.63 14.05 13.05
N GLY A 116 32.74 14.79 14.15
CA GLY A 116 31.79 15.84 14.48
C GLY A 116 30.39 15.31 14.80
N ASN A 117 30.27 14.10 15.33
CA ASN A 117 29.00 13.37 15.56
C ASN A 117 28.20 13.01 14.29
N ARG A 118 28.80 13.11 13.12
CA ARG A 118 28.12 12.78 11.86
C ARG A 118 27.56 11.36 11.88
N ASN A 119 28.36 10.34 12.23
CA ASN A 119 27.92 8.96 12.29
C ASN A 119 26.81 8.74 13.34
N ARG A 120 26.90 9.38 14.51
CA ARG A 120 25.85 9.30 15.53
C ARG A 120 24.54 9.92 15.09
N ASN A 121 24.59 11.07 14.39
CA ASN A 121 23.40 11.70 13.82
C ASN A 121 22.85 10.87 12.65
N GLN A 122 23.69 10.17 11.89
CA GLN A 122 23.24 9.24 10.83
C GLN A 122 22.46 8.07 11.43
N VAL A 123 22.90 7.51 12.58
CA VAL A 123 22.12 6.48 13.29
C VAL A 123 20.75 7.00 13.70
N LYS A 124 20.68 8.22 14.26
CA LYS A 124 19.38 8.84 14.61
C LYS A 124 18.50 9.08 13.40
N LEU A 125 19.09 9.52 12.28
CA LEU A 125 18.40 9.72 11.02
C LEU A 125 17.81 8.40 10.51
N ASN A 126 18.62 7.33 10.47
CA ASN A 126 18.14 6.01 10.03
C ASN A 126 17.10 5.42 10.99
N GLN A 127 17.16 5.77 12.30
CA GLN A 127 16.12 5.39 13.25
C GLN A 127 14.78 6.06 12.92
N LEU A 128 14.79 7.36 12.58
CA LEU A 128 13.57 8.04 12.12
C LEU A 128 13.08 7.50 10.79
N THR A 129 13.98 7.20 9.84
CA THR A 129 13.63 6.60 8.54
C THR A 129 12.97 5.22 8.71
N ALA A 130 13.49 4.39 9.63
CA ALA A 130 12.89 3.09 9.93
C ALA A 130 11.48 3.25 10.55
N ALA A 131 11.28 4.23 11.43
CA ALA A 131 9.98 4.55 12.00
C ALA A 131 9.01 5.13 10.94
N GLN A 132 9.50 5.95 10.00
CA GLN A 132 8.70 6.44 8.87
C GLN A 132 8.23 5.30 7.97
N ALA A 133 9.11 4.35 7.63
CA ALA A 133 8.75 3.19 6.82
C ALA A 133 7.68 2.30 7.50
N GLU A 134 7.65 2.26 8.83
CA GLU A 134 6.58 1.59 9.59
C GLU A 134 5.24 2.33 9.44
N LEU A 135 5.25 3.66 9.56
CA LEU A 135 4.05 4.48 9.36
C LEU A 135 3.54 4.42 7.92
N GLU A 136 4.41 4.39 6.92
CA GLU A 136 4.07 4.22 5.50
C GLU A 136 3.40 2.85 5.23
N ALA A 137 3.85 1.79 5.93
CA ALA A 137 3.19 0.50 5.86
C ALA A 137 1.79 0.53 6.51
N GLN A 138 1.61 1.27 7.61
CA GLN A 138 0.31 1.49 8.25
C GLN A 138 -0.62 2.33 7.36
N GLU A 139 -0.11 3.38 6.74
CA GLU A 139 -0.84 4.20 5.76
C GLU A 139 -1.33 3.36 4.58
N THR A 140 -0.46 2.50 4.04
CA THR A 140 -0.82 1.55 2.99
C THR A 140 -1.92 0.59 3.45
N ALA A 141 -1.84 0.06 4.67
CA ALA A 141 -2.88 -0.79 5.25
C ALA A 141 -4.21 -0.04 5.38
N ASN A 142 -4.19 1.20 5.87
CA ASN A 142 -5.36 2.05 6.00
C ASN A 142 -6.02 2.34 4.64
N SER A 143 -5.24 2.66 3.62
CA SER A 143 -5.74 2.89 2.25
C SER A 143 -6.42 1.64 1.65
N ILE A 144 -5.87 0.45 1.92
CA ILE A 144 -6.47 -0.82 1.50
C ILE A 144 -7.79 -1.06 2.23
N GLN A 145 -7.84 -0.84 3.55
CA GLN A 145 -9.06 -0.99 4.36
C GLN A 145 -10.17 -0.05 3.87
N GLU A 146 -9.83 1.21 3.60
CA GLU A 146 -10.76 2.20 3.06
C GLU A 146 -11.37 1.75 1.72
N LYS A 147 -10.53 1.30 0.78
CA LYS A 147 -10.99 0.78 -0.53
C LYS A 147 -11.87 -0.45 -0.41
N ILE A 148 -11.54 -1.37 0.51
CA ILE A 148 -12.36 -2.56 0.77
C ILE A 148 -13.72 -2.14 1.29
N ALA A 149 -13.78 -1.24 2.28
CA ALA A 149 -15.05 -0.76 2.84
C ALA A 149 -15.92 -0.07 1.79
N GLN A 150 -15.33 0.78 0.94
CA GLN A 150 -16.02 1.45 -0.16
C GLN A 150 -16.62 0.44 -1.15
N LEU A 151 -15.81 -0.53 -1.62
CA LEU A 151 -16.28 -1.55 -2.55
C LEU A 151 -17.33 -2.47 -1.92
N TYR A 152 -17.16 -2.84 -0.65
CA TYR A 152 -18.10 -3.70 0.06
C TYR A 152 -19.47 -3.04 0.18
N VAL A 153 -19.53 -1.80 0.66
CA VAL A 153 -20.79 -1.04 0.77
C VAL A 153 -21.41 -0.78 -0.60
N GLN A 154 -20.59 -0.55 -1.64
CA GLN A 154 -21.08 -0.42 -3.00
C GLN A 154 -21.73 -1.72 -3.52
N ILE A 155 -21.16 -2.89 -3.21
CA ILE A 155 -21.75 -4.20 -3.53
C ILE A 155 -23.10 -4.37 -2.81
N LEU A 156 -23.19 -3.99 -1.53
CA LEU A 156 -24.45 -4.05 -0.77
C LEU A 156 -25.53 -3.20 -1.44
N TYR A 157 -25.22 -1.93 -1.71
CA TYR A 157 -26.12 -1.03 -2.42
C TYR A 157 -26.61 -1.60 -3.77
N LEU A 158 -25.68 -2.02 -4.62
CA LEU A 158 -26.00 -2.52 -5.97
C LEU A 158 -26.82 -3.81 -5.90
N THR A 159 -26.56 -4.68 -4.93
CA THR A 159 -27.31 -5.92 -4.77
C THR A 159 -28.75 -5.66 -4.35
N GLU A 160 -28.98 -4.67 -3.47
CA GLU A 160 -30.36 -4.26 -3.14
C GLU A 160 -31.05 -3.55 -4.32
N ALA A 161 -30.32 -2.71 -5.07
CA ALA A 161 -30.86 -2.07 -6.27
C ALA A 161 -31.29 -3.08 -7.36
N VAL A 162 -30.58 -4.22 -7.48
CA VAL A 162 -31.02 -5.33 -8.34
C VAL A 162 -32.35 -5.89 -7.87
N LYS A 163 -32.53 -6.14 -6.56
CA LYS A 163 -33.81 -6.65 -6.03
C LYS A 163 -34.99 -5.71 -6.31
N VAL A 164 -34.79 -4.40 -6.14
CA VAL A 164 -35.80 -3.38 -6.47
C VAL A 164 -36.13 -3.42 -7.97
N SER A 165 -35.14 -3.56 -8.84
CA SER A 165 -35.34 -3.67 -10.28
C SER A 165 -36.07 -4.96 -10.66
N GLU A 166 -35.80 -6.07 -9.97
CA GLU A 166 -36.51 -7.34 -10.16
C GLU A 166 -38.01 -7.26 -9.78
N GLU A 167 -38.33 -6.56 -8.68
CA GLU A 167 -39.75 -6.30 -8.30
C GLU A 167 -40.44 -5.40 -9.32
N SER A 168 -39.72 -4.38 -9.86
CA SER A 168 -40.22 -3.55 -10.95
C SER A 168 -40.52 -4.37 -12.22
N LEU A 169 -39.65 -5.33 -12.59
CA LEU A 169 -39.87 -6.24 -13.72
C LEU A 169 -41.07 -7.12 -13.49
N LYS A 170 -41.23 -7.73 -12.30
CA LYS A 170 -42.44 -8.53 -12.00
C LYS A 170 -43.74 -7.74 -12.18
N THR A 171 -43.72 -6.47 -11.78
CA THR A 171 -44.85 -5.55 -11.98
C THR A 171 -45.07 -5.29 -13.47
N ALA A 172 -44.03 -5.06 -14.27
CA ALA A 172 -44.15 -4.88 -15.71
C ALA A 172 -44.69 -6.15 -16.42
N GLN A 173 -44.26 -7.33 -16.01
CA GLN A 173 -44.76 -8.62 -16.52
C GLN A 173 -46.25 -8.77 -16.25
N LYS A 174 -46.72 -8.49 -15.04
CA LYS A 174 -48.13 -8.51 -14.69
C LYS A 174 -48.96 -7.52 -15.53
N ASN A 175 -48.43 -6.32 -15.75
CA ASN A 175 -49.08 -5.30 -16.55
C ASN A 175 -49.14 -5.71 -18.03
N GLU A 176 -48.10 -6.32 -18.59
CA GLU A 176 -48.11 -6.86 -19.95
C GLU A 176 -49.10 -8.01 -20.12
N GLU A 177 -49.16 -8.97 -19.19
CA GLU A 177 -50.12 -10.08 -19.22
C GLU A 177 -51.56 -9.57 -19.20
N ARG A 178 -51.87 -8.64 -18.32
CA ARG A 178 -53.15 -7.98 -18.27
C ARG A 178 -53.45 -7.19 -19.55
N GLY A 179 -52.46 -6.51 -20.13
CA GLY A 179 -52.62 -5.84 -21.42
C GLY A 179 -52.96 -6.80 -22.55
N LYS A 180 -52.41 -8.01 -22.57
CA LYS A 180 -52.75 -9.08 -23.54
C LYS A 180 -54.22 -9.49 -23.39
N GLU A 181 -54.69 -9.66 -22.14
CA GLU A 181 -56.10 -9.97 -21.87
C GLU A 181 -57.05 -8.84 -22.36
N MET A 182 -56.69 -7.58 -22.06
CA MET A 182 -57.47 -6.41 -22.45
C MET A 182 -57.52 -6.23 -23.97
N VAL A 183 -56.46 -6.51 -24.71
CA VAL A 183 -56.46 -6.52 -26.18
C VAL A 183 -57.36 -7.65 -26.71
N GLY A 184 -57.31 -8.84 -26.08
CA GLY A 184 -58.13 -10.00 -26.45
C GLY A 184 -59.65 -9.72 -26.36
N VAL A 185 -60.06 -8.89 -25.37
CA VAL A 185 -61.47 -8.49 -25.21
C VAL A 185 -61.78 -7.12 -25.83
N GLY A 186 -60.87 -6.54 -26.62
CA GLY A 186 -61.07 -5.27 -27.35
C GLY A 186 -61.06 -4.01 -26.48
N LYS A 187 -60.60 -4.07 -25.24
CA LYS A 187 -60.52 -2.93 -24.27
C LYS A 187 -59.21 -2.15 -24.34
N MET A 188 -58.20 -2.63 -25.04
CA MET A 188 -56.92 -1.99 -25.21
C MET A 188 -56.46 -2.07 -26.67
N SER A 189 -55.68 -1.07 -27.14
CA SER A 189 -55.10 -1.08 -28.47
C SER A 189 -53.83 -1.99 -28.51
N LYS A 190 -53.54 -2.52 -29.74
CA LYS A 190 -52.27 -3.24 -29.94
C LYS A 190 -51.04 -2.34 -29.74
N ALA A 191 -51.17 -1.01 -29.97
CA ALA A 191 -50.12 -0.05 -29.76
C ALA A 191 -49.77 0.08 -28.24
N ASP A 192 -50.79 0.15 -27.40
CA ASP A 192 -50.60 0.20 -25.93
C ASP A 192 -49.97 -1.09 -25.41
N LEU A 193 -50.38 -2.26 -25.92
CA LEU A 193 -49.71 -3.52 -25.57
C LEU A 193 -48.24 -3.54 -26.00
N ALA A 194 -47.92 -3.00 -27.18
CA ALA A 194 -46.53 -2.89 -27.63
C ALA A 194 -45.67 -2.00 -26.68
N GLN A 195 -46.25 -0.94 -26.10
CA GLN A 195 -45.57 -0.12 -25.08
C GLN A 195 -45.30 -0.90 -23.79
N LEU A 196 -46.28 -1.70 -23.29
CA LEU A 196 -46.09 -2.58 -22.14
C LEU A 196 -44.98 -3.60 -22.38
N THR A 197 -44.93 -4.19 -23.58
CA THR A 197 -43.88 -5.14 -23.96
C THR A 197 -42.51 -4.45 -24.01
N ALA A 198 -42.44 -3.24 -24.57
CA ALA A 198 -41.21 -2.44 -24.63
C ALA A 198 -40.70 -2.10 -23.22
N GLN A 199 -41.62 -1.71 -22.31
CA GLN A 199 -41.22 -1.42 -20.89
C GLN A 199 -40.67 -2.66 -20.20
N ARG A 200 -41.35 -3.81 -20.30
CA ARG A 200 -40.85 -5.07 -19.75
C ARG A 200 -39.45 -5.42 -20.26
N THR A 201 -39.21 -5.25 -21.56
CA THR A 201 -37.92 -5.55 -22.17
C THR A 201 -36.84 -4.55 -21.71
N THR A 202 -37.21 -3.29 -21.50
CA THR A 202 -36.32 -2.27 -20.92
C THR A 202 -35.97 -2.63 -19.50
N ASP A 203 -36.90 -3.07 -18.69
CA ASP A 203 -36.66 -3.50 -17.32
C ASP A 203 -35.72 -4.72 -17.24
N GLU A 204 -35.91 -5.72 -18.15
CA GLU A 204 -35.02 -6.86 -18.29
C GLU A 204 -33.58 -6.42 -18.63
N TYR A 205 -33.42 -5.49 -19.57
CA TYR A 205 -32.11 -4.93 -19.91
C TYR A 205 -31.46 -4.21 -18.71
N ASN A 206 -32.24 -3.42 -17.97
CA ASN A 206 -31.75 -2.69 -16.80
C ASN A 206 -31.26 -3.64 -15.67
N ILE A 207 -31.95 -4.77 -15.47
CA ILE A 207 -31.52 -5.81 -14.51
C ILE A 207 -30.18 -6.41 -14.92
N VAL A 208 -30.00 -6.76 -16.22
CA VAL A 208 -28.71 -7.29 -16.70
C VAL A 208 -27.59 -6.29 -16.47
N ASN A 209 -27.82 -5.01 -16.71
CA ASN A 209 -26.85 -3.96 -16.44
C ASN A 209 -26.52 -3.85 -14.94
N ALA A 210 -27.52 -3.84 -14.08
CA ALA A 210 -27.33 -3.77 -12.62
C ALA A 210 -26.58 -5.00 -12.10
N GLN A 211 -26.93 -6.21 -12.55
CA GLN A 211 -26.22 -7.45 -12.20
C GLN A 211 -24.77 -7.44 -12.69
N THR A 212 -24.52 -6.86 -13.86
CA THR A 212 -23.13 -6.69 -14.38
C THR A 212 -22.34 -5.74 -13.51
N GLN A 213 -22.93 -4.65 -13.02
CA GLN A 213 -22.26 -3.74 -12.08
C GLN A 213 -21.89 -4.44 -10.76
N VAL A 214 -22.81 -5.26 -10.19
CA VAL A 214 -22.50 -6.08 -9.00
C VAL A 214 -21.33 -7.00 -9.28
N LYS A 215 -21.32 -7.72 -10.40
CA LYS A 215 -20.22 -8.61 -10.79
C LYS A 215 -18.89 -7.86 -10.91
N ASN A 216 -18.92 -6.66 -11.53
CA ASN A 216 -17.72 -5.83 -11.68
C ASN A 216 -17.17 -5.36 -10.32
N CYS A 217 -18.03 -4.93 -9.39
CA CYS A 217 -17.59 -4.55 -8.05
C CYS A 217 -17.03 -5.75 -7.25
N LYS A 218 -17.68 -6.92 -7.35
CA LYS A 218 -17.15 -8.17 -6.76
C LYS A 218 -15.80 -8.55 -7.36
N LEU A 219 -15.61 -8.39 -8.67
CA LEU A 219 -14.32 -8.63 -9.33
C LEU A 219 -13.24 -7.67 -8.81
N GLN A 220 -13.54 -6.38 -8.68
CA GLN A 220 -12.60 -5.39 -8.14
C GLN A 220 -12.22 -5.73 -6.69
N LEU A 221 -13.19 -6.12 -5.85
CA LEU A 221 -12.91 -6.55 -4.49
C LEU A 221 -12.06 -7.82 -4.46
N LYS A 222 -12.38 -8.82 -5.28
CA LYS A 222 -11.60 -10.06 -5.45
C LYS A 222 -10.15 -9.77 -5.85
N GLN A 223 -9.94 -8.83 -6.78
CA GLN A 223 -8.59 -8.39 -7.21
C GLN A 223 -7.83 -7.69 -6.07
N LEU A 224 -8.51 -6.82 -5.30
CA LEU A 224 -7.89 -6.13 -4.15
C LEU A 224 -7.49 -7.12 -3.04
N LEU A 225 -8.23 -8.22 -2.91
CA LEU A 225 -7.90 -9.34 -2.01
C LEU A 225 -6.82 -10.28 -2.58
N GLU A 226 -6.31 -10.05 -3.81
CA GLU A 226 -5.34 -10.92 -4.49
C GLU A 226 -5.86 -12.37 -4.70
N ILE A 227 -7.17 -12.57 -4.73
CA ILE A 227 -7.76 -13.87 -4.97
C ILE A 227 -7.74 -14.15 -6.47
N THR A 228 -6.91 -15.08 -6.91
CA THR A 228 -6.79 -15.51 -8.31
C THR A 228 -7.55 -16.81 -8.56
N GLY A 229 -7.89 -17.07 -9.82
CA GLY A 229 -8.59 -18.29 -10.23
C GLY A 229 -10.10 -18.11 -10.40
N ASP A 230 -10.76 -19.21 -10.82
CA ASP A 230 -12.19 -19.26 -11.19
C ASP A 230 -13.10 -19.60 -9.99
N THR A 231 -12.61 -19.36 -8.75
CA THR A 231 -13.44 -19.55 -7.55
C THR A 231 -14.54 -18.51 -7.51
N GLU A 232 -15.77 -18.97 -7.34
CA GLU A 232 -16.90 -18.08 -7.09
C GLU A 232 -16.61 -17.26 -5.83
N PHE A 233 -16.79 -15.94 -5.95
CA PHE A 233 -16.58 -14.99 -4.86
C PHE A 233 -17.89 -14.26 -4.58
N ASP A 234 -18.34 -14.34 -3.35
CA ASP A 234 -19.56 -13.66 -2.90
C ASP A 234 -19.34 -13.01 -1.52
N VAL A 235 -20.14 -12.00 -1.21
CA VAL A 235 -20.08 -11.28 0.07
C VAL A 235 -21.37 -11.50 0.86
N VAL A 236 -21.25 -11.51 2.18
CA VAL A 236 -22.40 -11.52 3.08
C VAL A 236 -23.14 -10.20 2.94
N ILE A 237 -24.46 -10.23 2.79
CA ILE A 237 -25.31 -9.04 2.76
C ILE A 237 -26.02 -8.93 4.10
N PRO A 238 -25.48 -8.13 5.03
CA PRO A 238 -26.10 -7.93 6.32
C PRO A 238 -27.37 -7.10 6.17
N THR A 239 -28.28 -7.26 7.12
CA THR A 239 -29.48 -6.44 7.18
C THR A 239 -29.11 -5.06 7.72
N THR A 240 -29.05 -4.05 6.87
CA THR A 240 -28.80 -2.66 7.28
C THR A 240 -30.12 -2.01 7.71
N THR A 241 -30.11 -1.34 8.86
CA THR A 241 -31.28 -0.62 9.34
C THR A 241 -31.26 0.85 8.91
N ASP A 242 -32.44 1.47 8.85
CA ASP A 242 -32.55 2.91 8.56
C ASP A 242 -31.96 3.76 9.69
N GLU A 243 -31.95 3.26 10.91
CA GLU A 243 -31.36 3.89 12.09
C GLU A 243 -29.86 4.11 11.95
N GLN A 244 -29.15 3.18 11.29
CA GLN A 244 -27.72 3.33 10.99
C GLN A 244 -27.43 4.53 10.08
N ALA A 245 -28.30 4.78 9.09
CA ALA A 245 -28.20 5.95 8.23
C ALA A 245 -28.64 7.25 8.91
N LEU A 246 -29.47 7.16 9.96
CA LEU A 246 -29.95 8.31 10.72
C LEU A 246 -29.11 8.63 11.97
N ALA A 247 -28.00 7.89 12.17
CA ALA A 247 -27.08 8.13 13.27
C ALA A 247 -26.49 9.55 13.21
N GLU A 248 -26.10 10.06 14.37
CA GLU A 248 -25.54 11.42 14.48
C GLU A 248 -24.23 11.56 13.72
N VAL A 249 -24.12 12.59 12.91
CA VAL A 249 -22.89 12.94 12.21
C VAL A 249 -21.95 13.65 13.19
N PRO A 250 -20.72 13.14 13.41
CA PRO A 250 -19.78 13.78 14.34
C PRO A 250 -19.37 15.18 13.87
N SER A 251 -18.90 16.01 14.79
CA SER A 251 -18.40 17.35 14.46
C SER A 251 -17.14 17.24 13.59
N LEU A 252 -17.10 17.97 12.47
CA LEU A 252 -15.95 18.04 11.57
C LEU A 252 -14.64 18.33 12.32
N MET A 253 -14.65 19.32 13.21
CA MET A 253 -13.44 19.73 13.93
C MET A 253 -12.97 18.65 14.91
N SER A 254 -13.88 17.96 15.59
CA SER A 254 -13.53 16.85 16.50
C SER A 254 -12.85 15.71 15.77
N VAL A 255 -13.37 15.32 14.59
CA VAL A 255 -12.75 14.28 13.74
C VAL A 255 -11.37 14.71 13.29
N TYR A 256 -11.22 15.95 12.83
CA TYR A 256 -9.95 16.48 12.35
C TYR A 256 -8.88 16.55 13.45
N GLU A 257 -9.23 17.07 14.64
CA GLU A 257 -8.29 17.15 15.78
C GLU A 257 -7.79 15.77 16.21
N GLN A 258 -8.66 14.76 16.22
CA GLN A 258 -8.27 13.39 16.53
C GLN A 258 -7.40 12.78 15.41
N ALA A 259 -7.75 13.04 14.16
CA ALA A 259 -6.99 12.58 12.99
C ALA A 259 -5.57 13.17 12.96
N LEU A 260 -5.38 14.44 13.31
CA LEU A 260 -4.06 15.08 13.38
C LEU A 260 -3.08 14.34 14.33
N VAL A 261 -3.59 13.67 15.34
CA VAL A 261 -2.79 12.92 16.31
C VAL A 261 -2.64 11.46 15.93
N SER A 262 -3.71 10.84 15.43
CA SER A 262 -3.77 9.39 15.21
C SER A 262 -3.26 8.94 13.84
N ARG A 263 -3.36 9.81 12.80
CA ARG A 263 -3.09 9.39 11.42
C ARG A 263 -1.61 9.21 11.11
N PRO A 264 -1.22 8.06 10.53
CA PRO A 264 0.19 7.75 10.24
C PRO A 264 0.83 8.70 9.23
N GLU A 265 0.09 9.21 8.24
CA GLU A 265 0.57 10.19 7.25
C GLU A 265 1.05 11.49 7.92
N ILE A 266 0.32 12.00 8.91
CA ILE A 266 0.71 13.22 9.65
C ILE A 266 1.95 12.94 10.53
N GLN A 267 1.97 11.79 11.20
CA GLN A 267 3.13 11.40 12.02
C GLN A 267 4.38 11.20 11.16
N SER A 268 4.26 10.60 9.98
CA SER A 268 5.35 10.44 9.01
C SER A 268 5.88 11.80 8.53
N ALA A 269 5.00 12.72 8.14
CA ALA A 269 5.39 14.07 7.75
C ALA A 269 6.10 14.84 8.89
N GLN A 270 5.65 14.71 10.14
CA GLN A 270 6.34 15.28 11.32
C GLN A 270 7.72 14.67 11.53
N MET A 271 7.88 13.36 11.32
CA MET A 271 9.20 12.70 11.35
C MET A 271 10.11 13.19 10.22
N GLY A 272 9.56 13.48 9.04
CA GLY A 272 10.28 14.08 7.92
C GLY A 272 10.92 15.43 8.28
N VAL A 273 10.22 16.27 9.03
CA VAL A 273 10.76 17.54 9.55
C VAL A 273 11.92 17.26 10.54
N LYS A 274 11.75 16.34 11.49
CA LYS A 274 12.81 15.96 12.45
C LYS A 274 14.02 15.35 11.75
N SER A 275 13.82 14.57 10.70
CA SER A 275 14.89 14.02 9.85
C SER A 275 15.68 15.11 9.14
N SER A 276 15.01 16.16 8.71
CA SER A 276 15.65 17.32 8.09
C SER A 276 16.51 18.12 9.10
N ASP A 277 16.10 18.22 10.37
CA ASP A 277 16.92 18.82 11.43
C ASP A 277 18.22 18.03 11.67
N LEU A 278 18.16 16.70 11.66
CA LEU A 278 19.35 15.84 11.74
C LEU A 278 20.24 15.98 10.51
N SER A 279 19.65 16.13 9.32
CA SER A 279 20.39 16.35 8.08
C SER A 279 21.18 17.67 8.13
N ILE A 280 20.63 18.73 8.73
CA ILE A 280 21.35 19.99 9.00
C ILE A 280 22.54 19.73 9.95
N ALA A 281 22.34 18.94 11.02
CA ALA A 281 23.40 18.62 11.96
C ALA A 281 24.52 17.79 11.30
N ILE A 282 24.17 16.84 10.44
CA ILE A 282 25.11 16.04 9.63
C ILE A 282 25.90 16.94 8.67
N ALA A 283 25.22 17.87 7.98
CA ALA A 283 25.89 18.81 7.08
C ALA A 283 26.86 19.74 7.83
N LYS A 284 26.49 20.24 9.03
CA LYS A 284 27.37 21.06 9.88
C LYS A 284 28.61 20.32 10.35
N ALA A 285 28.56 19.00 10.54
CA ALA A 285 29.70 18.19 10.95
C ALA A 285 30.85 18.23 9.93
N GLY A 286 30.58 18.59 8.66
CA GLY A 286 31.62 18.76 7.64
C GLY A 286 32.68 19.85 7.95
N LYS A 287 32.42 20.76 8.92
CA LYS A 287 33.38 21.77 9.37
C LYS A 287 34.24 21.29 10.55
N LEU A 288 33.90 20.15 11.14
CA LEU A 288 34.55 19.65 12.32
C LEU A 288 35.68 18.69 11.96
N PRO A 289 36.70 18.53 12.82
CA PRO A 289 37.76 17.55 12.59
C PRO A 289 37.20 16.12 12.48
N THR A 290 37.92 15.28 11.78
CA THR A 290 37.68 13.83 11.74
C THR A 290 38.87 13.10 12.31
N VAL A 291 38.65 12.20 13.28
CA VAL A 291 39.65 11.36 13.92
C VAL A 291 39.46 9.93 13.46
N ASN A 292 40.42 9.37 12.73
CA ASN A 292 40.42 7.98 12.30
C ASN A 292 41.56 7.22 13.00
N MET A 293 41.28 5.99 13.38
CA MET A 293 42.29 5.02 13.79
C MET A 293 42.42 3.94 12.72
N THR A 294 43.66 3.55 12.45
CA THR A 294 43.99 2.44 11.55
C THR A 294 44.93 1.50 12.29
N ALA A 295 44.75 0.21 12.08
CA ALA A 295 45.68 -0.81 12.50
C ALA A 295 45.79 -1.88 11.41
N GLY A 296 46.97 -2.38 11.18
CA GLY A 296 47.18 -3.37 10.15
C GLY A 296 48.36 -4.27 10.43
N VAL A 297 48.28 -5.47 9.90
CA VAL A 297 49.42 -6.38 9.79
C VAL A 297 49.53 -6.80 8.33
N GLY A 298 50.74 -6.85 7.83
CA GLY A 298 50.97 -7.18 6.43
C GLY A 298 52.29 -7.88 6.21
N THR A 299 52.42 -8.48 5.05
CA THR A 299 53.71 -9.04 4.57
C THR A 299 53.71 -9.05 3.06
N SER A 300 54.89 -9.19 2.49
CA SER A 300 55.05 -9.23 1.03
C SER A 300 56.12 -10.21 0.60
N SER A 301 56.03 -10.66 -0.63
CA SER A 301 57.00 -11.49 -1.30
C SER A 301 57.28 -10.96 -2.72
N ASN A 302 58.51 -11.10 -3.15
CA ASN A 302 58.95 -10.68 -4.48
C ASN A 302 59.88 -11.76 -5.07
N SER A 303 59.69 -12.11 -6.31
CA SER A 303 60.50 -13.12 -7.02
C SER A 303 61.95 -12.66 -7.33
N LEU A 304 62.21 -11.34 -7.24
CA LEU A 304 63.56 -10.77 -7.41
C LEU A 304 64.43 -10.92 -6.19
N SER A 305 63.86 -11.34 -5.06
CA SER A 305 64.58 -11.62 -3.82
C SER A 305 65.18 -13.02 -3.87
N ASN A 306 66.44 -13.14 -3.45
CA ASN A 306 67.14 -14.45 -3.31
C ASN A 306 66.59 -15.28 -2.14
N ASN A 307 65.79 -14.71 -1.26
CA ASN A 307 65.19 -15.41 -0.15
C ASN A 307 63.97 -16.23 -0.59
N GLY A 308 63.89 -17.46 -0.15
CA GLY A 308 62.69 -18.28 -0.35
C GLY A 308 61.42 -17.62 0.17
N TRP A 309 60.30 -17.91 -0.44
CA TRP A 309 58.99 -17.29 -0.16
C TRP A 309 58.68 -17.27 1.38
N GLY A 310 58.83 -18.38 2.10
CA GLY A 310 58.57 -18.48 3.52
C GLY A 310 59.41 -17.53 4.36
N ASN A 311 60.71 -17.34 4.01
CA ASN A 311 61.60 -16.40 4.67
C ASN A 311 61.19 -14.95 4.39
N GLN A 312 60.75 -14.66 3.15
CA GLN A 312 60.25 -13.33 2.81
C GLN A 312 59.00 -12.97 3.60
N ILE A 313 58.01 -13.88 3.69
CA ILE A 313 56.78 -13.68 4.51
C ILE A 313 57.12 -13.37 5.93
N LYS A 314 58.07 -14.07 6.52
CA LYS A 314 58.52 -13.83 7.89
C LYS A 314 59.30 -12.50 8.06
N ASN A 315 60.25 -12.24 7.17
CA ASN A 315 61.14 -11.08 7.26
C ASN A 315 60.45 -9.76 6.91
N ASN A 316 59.45 -9.80 5.99
CA ASN A 316 58.71 -8.64 5.54
C ASN A 316 57.41 -8.43 6.37
N PHE A 317 57.21 -9.21 7.48
CA PHE A 317 56.10 -9.01 8.34
C PHE A 317 56.18 -7.65 9.03
N ASP A 318 55.12 -6.85 8.87
CA ASP A 318 54.99 -5.52 9.47
C ASP A 318 53.64 -5.44 10.21
N ALA A 319 53.67 -4.80 11.36
CA ALA A 319 52.48 -4.47 12.13
C ALA A 319 52.50 -2.96 12.46
N SER A 320 51.45 -2.29 12.08
CA SER A 320 51.34 -0.84 12.23
C SER A 320 50.02 -0.44 12.88
N ALA A 321 50.05 0.62 13.67
CA ALA A 321 48.87 1.29 14.18
C ALA A 321 49.05 2.80 14.08
N GLY A 322 48.01 3.51 13.73
CA GLY A 322 48.09 4.95 13.52
C GLY A 322 46.80 5.67 13.90
N VAL A 323 46.93 6.91 14.27
CA VAL A 323 45.82 7.85 14.47
C VAL A 323 46.02 9.01 13.51
N SER A 324 44.99 9.32 12.73
CA SER A 324 44.99 10.50 11.85
C SER A 324 43.91 11.47 12.25
N VAL A 325 44.23 12.75 12.29
CA VAL A 325 43.29 13.85 12.55
C VAL A 325 43.29 14.75 11.30
N SER A 326 42.14 14.84 10.67
CA SER A 326 41.95 15.71 9.50
C SER A 326 41.07 16.89 9.87
N ILE A 327 41.55 18.12 9.67
CA ILE A 327 40.86 19.36 9.99
C ILE A 327 40.65 20.14 8.70
N PRO A 328 39.40 20.30 8.20
CA PRO A 328 39.16 21.06 6.99
C PRO A 328 39.30 22.58 7.27
N LEU A 329 40.32 23.20 6.68
CA LEU A 329 40.55 24.66 6.82
C LEU A 329 39.81 25.47 5.74
N PHE A 330 39.81 24.96 4.51
CA PHE A 330 39.12 25.58 3.39
C PHE A 330 38.55 24.47 2.46
N ASP A 331 37.24 24.46 2.28
CA ASP A 331 36.48 23.43 1.55
C ASP A 331 35.76 24.00 0.32
N GLN A 332 36.25 25.10 -0.23
CA GLN A 332 35.64 25.75 -1.41
C GLN A 332 34.14 26.02 -1.25
N ARG A 333 33.70 26.38 -0.02
CA ARG A 333 32.31 26.64 0.37
C ARG A 333 31.42 25.38 0.38
N GLN A 334 31.91 24.18 0.15
CA GLN A 334 31.11 22.95 0.05
C GLN A 334 30.20 22.75 1.28
N THR A 335 30.77 22.81 2.47
CA THR A 335 29.99 22.63 3.73
C THR A 335 28.93 23.72 3.90
N LYS A 336 29.29 25.00 3.61
CA LYS A 336 28.30 26.10 3.69
C LYS A 336 27.12 25.87 2.74
N THR A 337 27.40 25.42 1.52
CA THR A 337 26.37 25.08 0.52
C THR A 337 25.51 23.91 0.98
N ASN A 338 26.11 22.84 1.52
CA ASN A 338 25.38 21.66 2.02
C ASN A 338 24.48 22.03 3.20
N VAL A 339 24.93 22.87 4.14
CA VAL A 339 24.12 23.37 5.25
C VAL A 339 22.94 24.20 4.74
N ASN A 340 23.17 25.08 3.77
CA ASN A 340 22.09 25.89 3.21
C ASN A 340 21.08 25.03 2.45
N LYS A 341 21.51 24.04 1.66
CA LYS A 341 20.62 23.08 0.99
C LYS A 341 19.80 22.28 2.01
N ALA A 342 20.42 21.81 3.11
CA ALA A 342 19.72 21.11 4.17
C ALA A 342 18.68 21.98 4.89
N ARG A 343 18.94 23.28 5.04
CA ARG A 343 17.95 24.23 5.58
C ARG A 343 16.78 24.41 4.62
N ILE A 344 17.04 24.59 3.32
CA ILE A 344 15.99 24.70 2.30
C ILE A 344 15.15 23.41 2.31
N GLN A 345 15.78 22.25 2.38
CA GLN A 345 15.06 20.96 2.48
C GLN A 345 14.16 20.88 3.72
N ARG A 346 14.61 21.44 4.86
CA ARG A 346 13.79 21.52 6.07
C ARG A 346 12.54 22.38 5.86
N GLU A 347 12.69 23.56 5.22
CA GLU A 347 11.52 24.41 4.87
C GLU A 347 10.58 23.67 3.91
N THR A 348 11.11 22.96 2.93
CA THR A 348 10.30 22.09 2.05
C THR A 348 9.53 21.02 2.84
N SER A 349 10.16 20.40 3.85
CA SER A 349 9.49 19.40 4.70
C SER A 349 8.41 20.01 5.60
N LEU A 350 8.59 21.27 6.05
CA LEU A 350 7.55 21.99 6.79
C LEU A 350 6.33 22.31 5.91
N LEU A 351 6.57 22.73 4.67
CA LEU A 351 5.50 22.97 3.71
C LEU A 351 4.78 21.66 3.34
N ALA A 352 5.52 20.56 3.20
CA ALA A 352 4.92 19.25 2.97
C ALA A 352 4.02 18.80 4.14
N LEU A 353 4.44 19.03 5.41
CA LEU A 353 3.57 18.78 6.57
C LEU A 353 2.30 19.64 6.54
N GLN A 354 2.40 20.91 6.18
CA GLN A 354 1.22 21.79 6.08
C GLN A 354 0.28 21.34 4.95
N ASP A 355 0.83 20.90 3.83
CA ASP A 355 0.05 20.38 2.71
C ASP A 355 -0.67 19.07 3.10
N GLU A 356 -0.01 18.16 3.79
CA GLU A 356 -0.59 16.92 4.29
C GLU A 356 -1.74 17.20 5.29
N GLN A 357 -1.55 18.14 6.21
CA GLN A 357 -2.61 18.58 7.13
C GLN A 357 -3.82 19.15 6.38
N LYS A 358 -3.58 19.92 5.33
CA LYS A 358 -4.64 20.47 4.48
C LYS A 358 -5.37 19.39 3.69
N GLN A 359 -4.66 18.43 3.11
CA GLN A 359 -5.26 17.29 2.39
C GLN A 359 -6.11 16.43 3.32
N LEU A 360 -5.62 16.17 4.55
CA LEU A 360 -6.37 15.46 5.57
C LEU A 360 -7.67 16.21 5.92
N TYR A 361 -7.59 17.53 6.14
CA TYR A 361 -8.78 18.35 6.40
C TYR A 361 -9.79 18.26 5.26
N GLN A 362 -9.35 18.41 4.00
CA GLN A 362 -10.21 18.32 2.82
C GLN A 362 -10.88 16.95 2.70
N THR A 363 -10.15 15.87 2.98
CA THR A 363 -10.69 14.51 2.95
C THR A 363 -11.80 14.33 3.99
N ILE A 364 -11.55 14.76 5.23
CA ILE A 364 -12.55 14.67 6.31
C ILE A 364 -13.75 15.59 6.02
N GLU A 365 -13.52 16.80 5.51
CA GLU A 365 -14.56 17.75 5.12
C GLU A 365 -15.47 17.17 4.03
N ASN A 366 -14.89 16.49 3.02
CA ASN A 366 -15.67 15.80 1.98
C ASN A 366 -16.53 14.69 2.57
N TYR A 367 -15.99 13.80 3.40
CA TYR A 367 -16.77 12.75 4.06
C TYR A 367 -17.86 13.34 4.96
N TRP A 368 -17.58 14.43 5.68
CA TRP A 368 -18.54 15.09 6.53
C TRP A 368 -19.70 15.73 5.74
N LEU A 369 -19.35 16.44 4.65
CA LEU A 369 -20.33 17.05 3.75
C LEU A 369 -21.19 15.99 3.09
N ASP A 370 -20.58 14.92 2.60
CA ASP A 370 -21.29 13.80 1.97
C ASP A 370 -22.17 13.06 2.98
N ALA A 371 -21.71 12.82 4.22
CA ALA A 371 -22.53 12.23 5.28
C ALA A 371 -23.77 13.09 5.56
N THR A 372 -23.59 14.39 5.78
CA THR A 372 -24.66 15.32 6.08
C THR A 372 -25.66 15.45 4.92
N SER A 373 -25.14 15.62 3.70
CA SER A 373 -25.97 15.76 2.49
C SER A 373 -26.78 14.48 2.20
N ASN A 374 -26.10 13.32 2.22
CA ASN A 374 -26.77 12.06 1.93
C ASN A 374 -27.78 11.68 3.02
N GLN A 375 -27.53 12.02 4.30
CA GLN A 375 -28.53 11.83 5.37
C GLN A 375 -29.79 12.67 5.13
N GLN A 376 -29.66 13.92 4.69
CA GLN A 376 -30.80 14.76 4.32
C GLN A 376 -31.54 14.22 3.11
N LYS A 377 -30.79 13.79 2.06
CA LYS A 377 -31.37 13.15 0.87
C LYS A 377 -32.10 11.87 1.24
N PHE A 378 -31.57 11.07 2.18
CA PHE A 378 -32.22 9.85 2.63
C PHE A 378 -33.57 10.13 3.31
N ARG A 379 -33.63 11.12 4.21
CA ARG A 379 -34.90 11.55 4.84
C ARG A 379 -35.94 12.03 3.81
N ALA A 380 -35.51 12.83 2.86
CA ALA A 380 -36.37 13.30 1.76
C ALA A 380 -36.84 12.15 0.86
N ALA A 381 -35.91 11.23 0.51
CA ALA A 381 -36.21 10.09 -0.33
C ALA A 381 -37.19 9.10 0.33
N GLN A 382 -37.16 8.91 1.65
CA GLN A 382 -38.15 8.11 2.36
C GLN A 382 -39.58 8.68 2.13
N ALA A 383 -39.79 9.98 2.37
CA ALA A 383 -41.07 10.63 2.15
C ALA A 383 -41.50 10.60 0.66
N THR A 384 -40.53 10.68 -0.25
CA THR A 384 -40.79 10.59 -1.70
C THR A 384 -41.26 9.19 -2.07
N VAL A 385 -40.61 8.13 -1.57
CA VAL A 385 -41.04 6.73 -1.83
C VAL A 385 -42.46 6.51 -1.35
N ASP A 386 -42.77 6.93 -0.12
CA ASP A 386 -44.13 6.78 0.44
C ASP A 386 -45.19 7.47 -0.42
N SER A 387 -44.88 8.67 -0.93
CA SER A 387 -45.82 9.44 -1.79
C SER A 387 -45.94 8.84 -3.19
N GLU A 388 -44.82 8.43 -3.80
CA GLU A 388 -44.86 7.82 -5.15
C GLU A 388 -45.46 6.41 -5.13
N GLN A 389 -45.29 5.66 -4.02
CA GLN A 389 -45.99 4.39 -3.83
C GLN A 389 -47.52 4.56 -3.83
N GLN A 390 -48.00 5.49 -3.00
CA GLN A 390 -49.45 5.79 -2.95
C GLN A 390 -49.99 6.28 -4.31
N SER A 391 -49.20 7.14 -5.00
CA SER A 391 -49.56 7.65 -6.34
C SER A 391 -49.63 6.50 -7.36
N TYR A 392 -48.64 5.62 -7.35
CA TYR A 392 -48.58 4.49 -8.26
C TYR A 392 -49.72 3.48 -8.00
N ASP A 393 -50.02 3.19 -6.73
CA ASP A 393 -51.15 2.30 -6.38
C ASP A 393 -52.49 2.83 -6.91
N LEU A 394 -52.76 4.12 -6.78
CA LEU A 394 -53.94 4.78 -7.34
C LEU A 394 -53.96 4.76 -8.88
N LEU A 395 -52.80 4.96 -9.52
CA LEU A 395 -52.69 4.85 -11.00
C LEU A 395 -52.93 3.42 -11.47
N GLN A 396 -52.45 2.42 -10.73
CA GLN A 396 -52.67 1.01 -10.99
C GLN A 396 -54.18 0.64 -10.88
N GLU A 397 -54.87 1.15 -9.86
CA GLU A 397 -56.33 0.98 -9.71
C GLU A 397 -57.09 1.62 -10.87
N LYS A 398 -56.79 2.89 -11.20
CA LYS A 398 -57.42 3.59 -12.33
C LYS A 398 -57.20 2.88 -13.66
N PHE A 399 -55.97 2.37 -13.88
CA PHE A 399 -55.65 1.61 -15.07
C PHE A 399 -56.47 0.30 -15.16
N ASN A 400 -56.64 -0.37 -14.03
CA ASN A 400 -57.41 -1.60 -13.94
C ASN A 400 -58.89 -1.43 -14.36
N VAL A 401 -59.44 -0.24 -14.10
CA VAL A 401 -60.83 0.11 -14.48
C VAL A 401 -60.94 0.91 -15.80
N GLY A 402 -59.79 1.17 -16.44
CA GLY A 402 -59.76 1.90 -17.73
C GLY A 402 -59.90 3.43 -17.61
N LEU A 403 -59.64 4.00 -16.46
CA LEU A 403 -59.74 5.44 -16.16
C LEU A 403 -58.44 6.22 -16.34
N THR A 404 -57.33 5.55 -16.63
CA THR A 404 -56.05 6.20 -16.95
C THR A 404 -55.37 5.50 -18.13
N ASN A 405 -54.50 6.22 -18.83
CA ASN A 405 -53.77 5.69 -19.98
C ASN A 405 -52.46 4.97 -19.54
N ILE A 406 -51.89 4.20 -20.45
CA ILE A 406 -50.69 3.42 -20.21
C ILE A 406 -49.46 4.29 -19.90
N VAL A 407 -49.34 5.48 -20.52
CA VAL A 407 -48.21 6.38 -20.35
C VAL A 407 -48.15 6.93 -18.90
N GLU A 408 -49.30 7.28 -18.33
CA GLU A 408 -49.40 7.73 -16.93
C GLU A 408 -48.98 6.62 -15.97
N LEU A 409 -49.44 5.37 -16.20
CA LEU A 409 -49.11 4.22 -15.37
C LEU A 409 -47.58 3.95 -15.42
N MET A 410 -46.98 3.94 -16.62
CA MET A 410 -45.57 3.72 -16.80
C MET A 410 -44.73 4.84 -16.15
N THR A 411 -45.16 6.10 -16.35
CA THR A 411 -44.48 7.25 -15.71
C THR A 411 -44.53 7.16 -14.20
N GLY A 412 -45.68 6.76 -13.62
CA GLY A 412 -45.77 6.56 -12.16
C GLY A 412 -44.85 5.44 -11.65
N LYS A 413 -44.80 4.32 -12.37
CA LYS A 413 -43.90 3.21 -12.08
C LYS A 413 -42.42 3.63 -12.08
N ASP A 414 -41.99 4.36 -13.13
CA ASP A 414 -40.63 4.81 -13.30
C ASP A 414 -40.21 5.80 -12.21
N LYS A 415 -41.17 6.69 -11.79
CA LYS A 415 -40.93 7.61 -10.65
C LYS A 415 -40.74 6.87 -9.34
N LEU A 416 -41.60 5.86 -9.08
CA LEU A 416 -41.46 5.03 -7.87
C LEU A 416 -40.11 4.30 -7.87
N LEU A 417 -39.73 3.64 -8.96
CA LEU A 417 -38.45 2.95 -9.09
C LEU A 417 -37.27 3.89 -8.84
N GLN A 418 -37.31 5.09 -9.43
CA GLN A 418 -36.26 6.10 -9.22
C GLN A 418 -36.23 6.58 -7.75
N ALA A 419 -37.36 6.77 -7.10
CA ALA A 419 -37.44 7.15 -5.70
C ALA A 419 -36.83 6.07 -4.78
N GLU A 420 -37.14 4.79 -5.04
CA GLU A 420 -36.58 3.67 -4.29
C GLU A 420 -35.08 3.55 -4.48
N GLN A 421 -34.56 3.69 -5.71
CA GLN A 421 -33.11 3.70 -5.99
C GLN A 421 -32.42 4.86 -5.29
N ASN A 422 -32.98 6.07 -5.32
CA ASN A 422 -32.46 7.25 -4.63
C ASN A 422 -32.41 7.04 -3.10
N ARG A 423 -33.44 6.42 -2.52
CA ARG A 423 -33.48 6.06 -1.08
C ARG A 423 -32.35 5.09 -0.73
N LEU A 424 -32.19 4.01 -1.50
CA LEU A 424 -31.12 3.04 -1.28
C LEU A 424 -29.75 3.68 -1.39
N GLN A 425 -29.50 4.43 -2.46
CA GLN A 425 -28.22 5.09 -2.68
C GLN A 425 -27.86 6.04 -1.54
N SER A 426 -28.79 6.91 -1.16
CA SER A 426 -28.55 7.86 -0.07
C SER A 426 -28.36 7.16 1.27
N LYS A 427 -29.09 6.07 1.57
CA LYS A 427 -28.90 5.24 2.76
C LYS A 427 -27.48 4.70 2.85
N TYR A 428 -27.02 3.97 1.83
CA TYR A 428 -25.72 3.31 1.83
C TYR A 428 -24.55 4.29 1.80
N LEU A 429 -24.67 5.40 1.05
CA LEU A 429 -23.66 6.45 1.05
C LEU A 429 -23.56 7.14 2.43
N THR A 430 -24.66 7.35 3.12
CA THR A 430 -24.63 7.90 4.50
C THR A 430 -23.90 6.94 5.44
N ILE A 431 -24.25 5.66 5.40
CA ILE A 431 -23.61 4.63 6.24
C ILE A 431 -22.09 4.58 5.96
N LEU A 432 -21.70 4.56 4.70
CA LEU A 432 -20.28 4.57 4.31
C LEU A 432 -19.54 5.79 4.86
N ASN A 433 -20.08 6.99 4.63
CA ASN A 433 -19.41 8.21 5.04
C ASN A 433 -19.33 8.35 6.56
N LEU A 434 -20.34 7.91 7.30
CA LEU A 434 -20.29 7.83 8.77
C LEU A 434 -19.20 6.87 9.26
N GLN A 435 -19.05 5.72 8.61
CA GLN A 435 -17.98 4.77 8.95
C GLN A 435 -16.60 5.36 8.62
N MET A 436 -16.46 6.06 7.49
CA MET A 436 -15.20 6.73 7.15
C MET A 436 -14.85 7.81 8.18
N LEU A 437 -15.81 8.63 8.64
CA LEU A 437 -15.56 9.60 9.70
C LEU A 437 -15.08 8.93 11.00
N LYS A 438 -15.69 7.82 11.42
CA LYS A 438 -15.24 7.03 12.58
C LYS A 438 -13.81 6.48 12.38
N PHE A 439 -13.48 6.06 11.16
CA PHE A 439 -12.16 5.58 10.81
C PHE A 439 -11.11 6.70 10.94
N TYR A 440 -11.42 7.92 10.51
CA TYR A 440 -10.54 9.07 10.69
C TYR A 440 -10.44 9.54 12.14
N GLU A 441 -11.42 9.24 12.99
CA GLU A 441 -11.31 9.39 14.46
C GLU A 441 -10.35 8.39 15.12
N GLY A 442 -9.80 7.43 14.35
CA GLY A 442 -8.91 6.40 14.89
C GLY A 442 -9.63 5.21 15.53
N ARG A 443 -10.94 5.07 15.32
CA ARG A 443 -11.67 3.86 15.73
C ARG A 443 -11.38 2.74 14.72
N PRO A 444 -11.22 1.48 15.18
CA PRO A 444 -11.03 0.38 14.25
C PRO A 444 -12.22 0.30 13.29
N THR A 445 -11.94 0.23 12.01
CA THR A 445 -12.94 0.02 10.96
C THR A 445 -13.05 -1.45 10.62
N PRO A 446 -14.20 -1.81 10.18
CA PRO A 446 -15.52 -1.21 10.34
C PRO A 446 -16.26 -1.87 11.51
N ASP A 447 -17.31 -1.22 11.97
CA ASP A 447 -18.24 -1.86 12.91
C ASP A 447 -18.69 -3.21 12.30
N PRO A 448 -18.47 -4.36 12.98
CA PRO A 448 -18.83 -5.69 12.46
C PRO A 448 -20.33 -5.85 12.15
N SER A 449 -21.14 -4.88 12.51
CA SER A 449 -22.58 -4.83 12.22
C SER A 449 -22.93 -4.38 10.78
N LEU A 450 -21.92 -4.17 9.91
CA LEU A 450 -22.10 -3.95 8.47
C LEU A 450 -21.96 -5.23 7.70
#